data_e53f2973e2ce559c9b085b8b4a3b119e
#
_entry.id   e53f2973e2ce559c9b085b8b4a3b119e
#
_cell.length_a   1.000
_cell.length_b   1.000
_cell.length_c   1.000
_cell.angle_alpha   90.00
_cell.angle_beta   90.00
_cell.angle_gamma   90.00
#
_symmetry.space_group_name_H-M   'P 1'
#
loop_
_entity.id
_entity.type
_entity.pdbx_description
1 polymer ?
#
loop_
_entity_poly.entity_id
_entity_poly.type
_entity_poly.pdbx_seq_one_letter_code
_entity_poly.pdbx_strand_id
1 'polypeptide(L)'
;MASKREASPSLRMRKIVLVICEGETEVGYINLLKMWYRSPIRIVSHIEGTKITPALVEKRTKELQISHLDKVNTFLMYDMDVRTINEKLQKCKAQMLLSNPCFEIWLLLHCKDQKAAINSDSLIKELKKSANVWKNYSKAAFKETQKAFLNNNTDVAVKRAKRLCEFQNPSTGIYKLIEMLKNLEGKRKE
;
A
#
# COMPACT_ATOMS: atom_id res chain seq x y z
N MET A 1 -12.60 -29.62 -45.88
CA MET A 1 -12.09 -28.30 -45.44
C MET A 1 -11.73 -28.40 -43.97
N ALA A 2 -10.44 -28.36 -43.62
CA ALA A 2 -9.99 -28.47 -42.26
C ALA A 2 -10.13 -27.09 -41.58
N SER A 3 -10.92 -27.00 -40.53
CA SER A 3 -11.07 -25.83 -39.68
C SER A 3 -9.72 -25.50 -39.01
N LYS A 4 -9.17 -24.32 -39.32
CA LYS A 4 -8.00 -23.76 -38.65
C LYS A 4 -8.36 -23.51 -37.20
N ARG A 5 -7.83 -24.33 -36.25
CA ARG A 5 -7.90 -24.03 -34.82
C ARG A 5 -7.21 -22.70 -34.57
N GLU A 6 -7.97 -21.71 -34.12
CA GLU A 6 -7.39 -20.47 -33.63
C GLU A 6 -6.46 -20.80 -32.47
N ALA A 7 -5.24 -20.27 -32.51
CA ALA A 7 -4.26 -20.45 -31.45
C ALA A 7 -4.84 -19.84 -30.16
N SER A 8 -4.87 -20.62 -29.09
CA SER A 8 -5.27 -20.14 -27.76
C SER A 8 -4.44 -18.90 -27.39
N PRO A 9 -5.08 -17.84 -26.85
CA PRO A 9 -4.34 -16.64 -26.49
C PRO A 9 -3.19 -17.01 -25.55
N SER A 10 -1.98 -16.58 -25.90
CA SER A 10 -0.77 -16.85 -25.10
C SER A 10 -1.02 -16.43 -23.65
N LEU A 11 -0.77 -17.34 -22.71
CA LEU A 11 -0.83 -17.08 -21.27
C LEU A 11 0.14 -15.92 -20.94
N ARG A 12 -0.40 -14.73 -20.77
CA ARG A 12 0.40 -13.56 -20.39
C ARG A 12 0.73 -13.64 -18.90
N MET A 13 2.01 -13.50 -18.56
CA MET A 13 2.50 -13.37 -17.20
C MET A 13 1.76 -12.24 -16.47
N ARG A 14 1.08 -12.55 -15.38
CA ARG A 14 0.38 -11.57 -14.54
C ARG A 14 1.32 -11.03 -13.47
N LYS A 15 1.25 -9.74 -13.24
CA LYS A 15 1.94 -9.10 -12.12
C LYS A 15 0.95 -9.00 -10.96
N ILE A 16 1.20 -9.75 -9.90
CA ILE A 16 0.33 -9.80 -8.72
C ILE A 16 1.03 -9.06 -7.59
N VAL A 17 0.28 -8.18 -6.94
CA VAL A 17 0.70 -7.42 -5.76
C VAL A 17 -0.18 -7.87 -4.61
N LEU A 18 0.42 -8.60 -3.66
CA LEU A 18 -0.22 -8.98 -2.41
C LEU A 18 0.18 -7.97 -1.34
N VAL A 19 -0.80 -7.33 -0.71
CA VAL A 19 -0.57 -6.43 0.43
C VAL A 19 -1.29 -6.97 1.65
N ILE A 20 -0.52 -7.32 2.68
CA ILE A 20 -1.06 -7.73 3.97
C ILE A 20 -1.00 -6.51 4.88
N CYS A 21 -2.16 -6.11 5.39
CA CYS A 21 -2.37 -4.87 6.14
C CYS A 21 -2.62 -5.16 7.61
N GLU A 22 -2.32 -4.17 8.45
CA GLU A 22 -2.66 -4.23 9.86
C GLU A 22 -4.16 -4.08 10.09
N GLY A 23 -4.82 -3.11 9.43
CA GLY A 23 -6.20 -2.78 9.67
C GLY A 23 -7.00 -2.37 8.42
N GLU A 24 -8.21 -1.90 8.70
CA GLU A 24 -9.19 -1.54 7.66
C GLU A 24 -8.83 -0.25 6.90
N THR A 25 -8.17 0.69 7.55
CA THR A 25 -7.77 1.96 6.92
C THR A 25 -6.76 1.72 5.80
N GLU A 26 -5.76 0.88 6.05
CA GLU A 26 -4.75 0.47 5.07
C GLU A 26 -5.40 -0.28 3.90
N VAL A 27 -6.29 -1.23 4.19
CA VAL A 27 -7.04 -1.95 3.14
C VAL A 27 -7.92 -0.99 2.35
N GLY A 28 -8.57 -0.02 3.00
CA GLY A 28 -9.31 1.05 2.35
C GLY A 28 -8.43 1.81 1.34
N TYR A 29 -7.20 2.16 1.73
CA TYR A 29 -6.25 2.81 0.83
C TYR A 29 -5.80 1.88 -0.32
N ILE A 30 -5.51 0.60 -0.04
CA ILE A 30 -5.17 -0.37 -1.10
C ILE A 30 -6.32 -0.53 -2.09
N ASN A 31 -7.57 -0.47 -1.64
CA ASN A 31 -8.73 -0.50 -2.55
C ASN A 31 -8.80 0.73 -3.46
N LEU A 32 -8.33 1.92 -3.01
CA LEU A 32 -8.15 3.07 -3.90
C LEU A 32 -7.10 2.79 -4.96
N LEU A 33 -5.96 2.24 -4.58
CA LEU A 33 -4.91 1.87 -5.54
C LEU A 33 -5.42 0.86 -6.57
N LYS A 34 -6.27 -0.12 -6.19
CA LYS A 34 -6.93 -1.02 -7.15
C LYS A 34 -7.79 -0.27 -8.18
N MET A 35 -8.42 0.82 -7.77
CA MET A 35 -9.23 1.65 -8.67
C MET A 35 -8.38 2.48 -9.62
N TRP A 36 -7.26 3.03 -9.14
CA TRP A 36 -6.38 3.91 -9.92
C TRP A 36 -5.45 3.13 -10.84
N TYR A 37 -4.88 2.03 -10.36
CA TYR A 37 -3.97 1.16 -11.11
C TYR A 37 -4.70 -0.11 -11.57
N ARG A 38 -5.47 0.00 -12.66
CA ARG A 38 -6.22 -1.11 -13.22
C ARG A 38 -5.30 -2.04 -14.03
N SER A 39 -5.88 -3.14 -14.55
CA SER A 39 -5.18 -4.14 -15.39
C SER A 39 -3.95 -3.59 -16.16
N PRO A 40 -2.81 -4.32 -16.24
CA PRO A 40 -2.71 -5.76 -15.98
C PRO A 40 -2.28 -6.16 -14.55
N ILE A 41 -2.28 -5.22 -13.60
CA ILE A 41 -1.82 -5.48 -12.23
C ILE A 41 -3.02 -5.98 -11.41
N ARG A 42 -2.87 -7.16 -10.79
CA ARG A 42 -3.84 -7.69 -9.81
C ARG A 42 -3.35 -7.34 -8.41
N ILE A 43 -3.99 -6.40 -7.75
CA ILE A 43 -3.72 -6.07 -6.35
C ILE A 43 -4.70 -6.84 -5.46
N VAL A 44 -4.16 -7.57 -4.48
CA VAL A 44 -4.92 -8.32 -3.48
C VAL A 44 -4.52 -7.81 -2.10
N SER A 45 -5.49 -7.62 -1.20
CA SER A 45 -5.25 -7.15 0.16
C SER A 45 -5.90 -8.07 1.19
N HIS A 46 -5.24 -8.25 2.34
CA HIS A 46 -5.75 -8.98 3.51
C HIS A 46 -5.48 -8.18 4.78
N ILE A 47 -6.33 -8.34 5.78
CA ILE A 47 -6.12 -7.81 7.15
C ILE A 47 -5.68 -8.97 8.02
N GLU A 48 -4.52 -8.84 8.68
CA GLU A 48 -4.01 -9.87 9.58
C GLU A 48 -3.68 -9.32 10.98
N GLY A 49 -3.61 -8.00 11.14
CA GLY A 49 -3.38 -7.34 12.41
C GLY A 49 -2.19 -7.95 13.16
N THR A 50 -2.33 -8.16 14.44
CA THR A 50 -1.28 -8.71 15.32
C THR A 50 -0.97 -10.19 15.08
N LYS A 51 -1.76 -10.90 14.24
CA LYS A 51 -1.59 -12.33 13.94
C LYS A 51 -0.54 -12.61 12.87
N ILE A 52 0.10 -11.57 12.33
CA ILE A 52 1.12 -11.71 11.28
C ILE A 52 2.24 -12.66 11.70
N THR A 53 2.57 -13.59 10.83
CA THR A 53 3.69 -14.53 10.95
C THR A 53 4.21 -14.91 9.56
N PRO A 54 5.45 -15.42 9.43
CA PRO A 54 5.97 -15.93 8.16
C PRO A 54 5.07 -17.00 7.52
N ALA A 55 4.55 -17.94 8.32
CA ALA A 55 3.65 -18.98 7.85
C ALA A 55 2.33 -18.42 7.29
N LEU A 56 1.81 -17.35 7.91
CA LEU A 56 0.60 -16.68 7.43
C LEU A 56 0.84 -15.97 6.11
N VAL A 57 1.97 -15.29 5.94
CA VAL A 57 2.37 -14.66 4.66
C VAL A 57 2.46 -15.72 3.55
N GLU A 58 3.09 -16.86 3.83
CA GLU A 58 3.19 -17.95 2.87
C GLU A 58 1.81 -18.54 2.53
N LYS A 59 0.94 -18.74 3.53
CA LYS A 59 -0.45 -19.18 3.34
C LYS A 59 -1.20 -18.25 2.40
N ARG A 60 -1.16 -16.92 2.65
CA ARG A 60 -1.83 -15.93 1.79
C ARG A 60 -1.28 -15.91 0.37
N THR A 61 0.02 -16.14 0.22
CA THR A 61 0.64 -16.24 -1.11
C THR A 61 0.14 -17.49 -1.86
N LYS A 62 0.02 -18.63 -1.19
CA LYS A 62 -0.51 -19.88 -1.78
C LYS A 62 -1.99 -19.77 -2.18
N GLU A 63 -2.80 -19.05 -1.39
CA GLU A 63 -4.22 -18.82 -1.68
C GLU A 63 -4.48 -18.00 -2.97
N LEU A 64 -3.48 -17.34 -3.53
CA LEU A 64 -3.64 -16.53 -4.75
C LEU A 64 -3.95 -17.33 -6.01
N GLN A 65 -3.84 -18.66 -6.00
CA GLN A 65 -4.05 -19.52 -7.16
C GLN A 65 -3.31 -19.01 -8.40
N ILE A 66 -2.00 -18.85 -8.25
CA ILE A 66 -1.11 -18.32 -9.27
C ILE A 66 -0.64 -19.40 -10.22
N SER A 67 -0.43 -19.05 -11.49
CA SER A 67 0.27 -19.88 -12.46
C SER A 67 1.78 -19.81 -12.20
N HIS A 68 2.55 -20.79 -12.68
CA HIS A 68 4.02 -20.80 -12.62
C HIS A 68 4.65 -19.60 -13.36
N LEU A 69 3.90 -18.94 -14.23
CA LEU A 69 4.33 -17.74 -14.96
C LEU A 69 4.10 -16.44 -14.19
N ASP A 70 3.27 -16.47 -13.14
CA ASP A 70 2.87 -15.24 -12.44
C ASP A 70 3.96 -14.78 -11.45
N LYS A 71 4.22 -13.49 -11.42
CA LYS A 71 5.15 -12.86 -10.48
C LYS A 71 4.39 -12.19 -9.35
N VAL A 72 4.61 -12.65 -8.11
CA VAL A 72 3.99 -12.06 -6.91
C VAL A 72 5.00 -11.16 -6.21
N ASN A 73 4.60 -9.92 -5.95
CA ASN A 73 5.29 -9.02 -5.02
C ASN A 73 4.46 -8.92 -3.74
N THR A 74 5.02 -9.34 -2.62
CA THR A 74 4.35 -9.31 -1.33
C THR A 74 4.84 -8.14 -0.50
N PHE A 75 3.89 -7.38 0.06
CA PHE A 75 4.13 -6.23 0.93
C PHE A 75 3.42 -6.41 2.25
N LEU A 76 4.04 -5.88 3.32
CA LEU A 76 3.44 -5.77 4.65
C LEU A 76 3.27 -4.29 4.98
N MET A 77 2.02 -3.84 5.15
CA MET A 77 1.66 -2.46 5.46
C MET A 77 1.19 -2.38 6.91
N TYR A 78 2.07 -1.87 7.77
CA TYR A 78 1.92 -1.88 9.23
C TYR A 78 2.42 -0.59 9.85
N ASP A 79 1.90 -0.29 11.04
CA ASP A 79 2.41 0.77 11.92
C ASP A 79 3.62 0.27 12.71
N MET A 80 4.49 1.20 13.13
CA MET A 80 5.70 0.87 13.90
C MET A 80 5.56 1.12 15.39
N ASP A 81 4.36 1.33 15.88
CA ASP A 81 4.08 1.68 17.27
C ASP A 81 4.19 0.49 18.26
N VAL A 82 4.16 -0.76 17.75
CA VAL A 82 4.20 -1.98 18.57
C VAL A 82 5.47 -2.79 18.30
N ARG A 83 6.43 -2.77 19.23
CA ARG A 83 7.73 -3.45 19.09
C ARG A 83 7.61 -4.95 18.79
N THR A 84 6.71 -5.66 19.47
CA THR A 84 6.54 -7.11 19.26
C THR A 84 6.02 -7.46 17.88
N ILE A 85 5.26 -6.57 17.25
CA ILE A 85 4.81 -6.73 15.86
C ILE A 85 5.99 -6.49 14.91
N ASN A 86 6.79 -5.45 15.13
CA ASN A 86 7.98 -5.17 14.33
C ASN A 86 8.95 -6.37 14.29
N GLU A 87 9.16 -7.05 15.42
CA GLU A 87 9.98 -8.26 15.50
C GLU A 87 9.42 -9.45 14.68
N LYS A 88 8.09 -9.57 14.59
CA LYS A 88 7.44 -10.58 13.72
C LYS A 88 7.57 -10.21 12.24
N LEU A 89 7.36 -8.94 11.89
CA LEU A 89 7.45 -8.45 10.51
C LEU A 89 8.84 -8.71 9.92
N GLN A 90 9.91 -8.45 10.68
CA GLN A 90 11.30 -8.66 10.25
C GLN A 90 11.60 -10.12 9.85
N LYS A 91 10.86 -11.08 10.37
CA LYS A 91 11.00 -12.51 10.03
C LYS A 91 10.28 -12.89 8.73
N CYS A 92 9.41 -12.03 8.21
CA CYS A 92 8.60 -12.30 7.02
C CYS A 92 9.39 -12.00 5.73
N LYS A 93 9.29 -12.88 4.74
CA LYS A 93 9.86 -12.67 3.40
C LYS A 93 8.91 -11.79 2.56
N ALA A 94 8.90 -10.48 2.84
CA ALA A 94 8.08 -9.50 2.14
C ALA A 94 8.72 -8.13 2.20
N GLN A 95 8.29 -7.21 1.32
CA GLN A 95 8.72 -5.83 1.36
C GLN A 95 7.92 -5.05 2.41
N MET A 96 8.63 -4.27 3.24
CA MET A 96 8.02 -3.52 4.32
C MET A 96 7.52 -2.15 3.83
N LEU A 97 6.26 -1.85 4.11
CA LEU A 97 5.62 -0.55 3.92
C LEU A 97 5.24 0.00 5.29
N LEU A 98 6.26 0.15 6.16
CA LEU A 98 6.03 0.55 7.55
C LEU A 98 5.82 2.06 7.65
N SER A 99 4.91 2.46 8.54
CA SER A 99 4.63 3.86 8.88
C SER A 99 4.95 4.13 10.35
N ASN A 100 5.65 5.22 10.64
CA ASN A 100 6.02 5.63 11.98
C ASN A 100 5.59 7.10 12.19
N PRO A 101 4.69 7.40 13.14
CA PRO A 101 4.13 6.49 14.15
C PRO A 101 3.02 5.58 13.62
N CYS A 102 2.21 6.00 12.66
CA CYS A 102 1.07 5.25 12.12
C CYS A 102 0.74 5.68 10.67
N PHE A 103 -0.16 4.93 10.02
CA PHE A 103 -0.56 5.13 8.62
C PHE A 103 -0.94 6.59 8.29
N GLU A 104 -1.52 7.32 9.22
CA GLU A 104 -1.96 8.70 9.01
C GLU A 104 -0.81 9.66 8.64
N ILE A 105 0.46 9.29 8.89
CA ILE A 105 1.59 10.09 8.39
C ILE A 105 1.57 10.15 6.86
N TRP A 106 1.21 9.05 6.18
CA TRP A 106 1.06 9.03 4.74
C TRP A 106 -0.01 10.02 4.27
N LEU A 107 -1.16 10.07 4.95
CA LEU A 107 -2.24 11.02 4.64
C LEU A 107 -1.81 12.47 4.86
N LEU A 108 -1.09 12.75 5.95
CA LEU A 108 -0.58 14.08 6.25
C LEU A 108 0.43 14.56 5.19
N LEU A 109 1.26 13.67 4.67
CA LEU A 109 2.23 14.02 3.63
C LEU A 109 1.58 14.43 2.30
N HIS A 110 0.31 14.10 2.06
CA HIS A 110 -0.45 14.68 0.92
C HIS A 110 -0.75 16.15 1.13
N CYS A 111 -0.83 16.62 2.38
CA CYS A 111 -1.16 18.01 2.73
C CYS A 111 0.08 18.87 2.89
N LYS A 112 1.04 18.43 3.70
CA LYS A 112 2.22 19.21 4.12
C LYS A 112 3.42 18.34 4.43
N ASP A 113 4.60 18.96 4.53
CA ASP A 113 5.79 18.30 5.09
C ASP A 113 5.62 18.08 6.60
N GLN A 114 6.13 16.95 7.09
CA GLN A 114 6.27 16.65 8.51
C GLN A 114 7.66 16.05 8.75
N LYS A 115 8.54 16.81 9.39
CA LYS A 115 9.92 16.39 9.67
C LYS A 115 10.17 16.14 11.15
N ALA A 116 9.51 16.90 12.02
CA ALA A 116 9.63 16.71 13.46
C ALA A 116 8.89 15.45 13.91
N ALA A 117 9.47 14.73 14.88
CA ALA A 117 8.82 13.58 15.49
C ALA A 117 7.45 13.96 16.03
N ILE A 118 6.49 13.05 15.89
CA ILE A 118 5.10 13.26 16.26
C ILE A 118 4.48 11.96 16.76
N ASN A 119 3.68 11.99 17.82
CA ASN A 119 2.93 10.82 18.26
C ASN A 119 1.62 10.67 17.47
N SER A 120 1.00 9.48 17.52
CA SER A 120 -0.19 9.14 16.74
C SER A 120 -1.38 10.09 17.01
N ASP A 121 -1.64 10.45 18.27
CA ASP A 121 -2.75 11.33 18.63
C ASP A 121 -2.57 12.75 18.08
N SER A 122 -1.36 13.28 18.21
CA SER A 122 -0.99 14.59 17.67
C SER A 122 -1.04 14.61 16.14
N LEU A 123 -0.60 13.51 15.51
CA LEU A 123 -0.64 13.34 14.06
C LEU A 123 -2.08 13.38 13.53
N ILE A 124 -3.01 12.68 14.18
CA ILE A 124 -4.42 12.69 13.78
C ILE A 124 -5.03 14.10 13.96
N LYS A 125 -4.70 14.79 15.05
CA LYS A 125 -5.14 16.18 15.27
C LYS A 125 -4.59 17.11 14.19
N GLU A 126 -3.33 16.93 13.82
CA GLU A 126 -2.66 17.73 12.78
C GLU A 126 -3.25 17.44 11.39
N LEU A 127 -3.53 16.18 11.07
CA LEU A 127 -4.20 15.77 9.83
C LEU A 127 -5.55 16.48 9.69
N LYS A 128 -6.37 16.49 10.76
CA LYS A 128 -7.70 17.15 10.76
C LYS A 128 -7.63 18.64 10.50
N LYS A 129 -6.53 19.30 10.85
CA LYS A 129 -6.30 20.73 10.63
C LYS A 129 -5.70 21.05 9.27
N SER A 130 -5.01 20.08 8.65
CA SER A 130 -4.17 20.31 7.48
C SER A 130 -4.93 20.60 6.18
N ALA A 131 -6.16 20.09 6.05
CA ALA A 131 -7.05 20.39 4.91
C ALA A 131 -8.52 20.11 5.27
N ASN A 132 -9.44 20.81 4.64
CA ASN A 132 -10.88 20.67 4.90
C ASN A 132 -11.41 19.25 4.69
N VAL A 133 -10.84 18.50 3.75
CA VAL A 133 -11.24 17.11 3.46
C VAL A 133 -10.99 16.17 4.66
N TRP A 134 -10.09 16.56 5.58
CA TRP A 134 -9.72 15.76 6.75
C TRP A 134 -10.39 16.23 8.05
N LYS A 135 -11.10 17.35 8.06
CA LYS A 135 -11.71 17.94 9.28
C LYS A 135 -12.48 16.90 10.11
N ASN A 136 -13.24 16.03 9.44
CA ASN A 136 -14.03 14.97 10.07
C ASN A 136 -13.43 13.59 9.79
N TYR A 137 -12.10 13.47 9.75
CA TYR A 137 -11.44 12.19 9.56
C TYR A 137 -11.71 11.24 10.71
N SER A 138 -12.06 10.01 10.36
CA SER A 138 -12.14 8.84 11.26
C SER A 138 -11.50 7.66 10.54
N LYS A 139 -11.04 6.65 11.29
CA LYS A 139 -10.47 5.41 10.75
C LYS A 139 -11.57 4.55 10.10
N ALA A 140 -12.15 5.02 9.04
CA ALA A 140 -13.22 4.39 8.28
C ALA A 140 -12.92 4.50 6.77
N ALA A 141 -13.88 4.10 5.94
CA ALA A 141 -13.76 4.23 4.49
C ALA A 141 -13.57 5.69 4.05
N PHE A 142 -12.70 5.91 3.08
CA PHE A 142 -12.45 7.24 2.52
C PHE A 142 -13.68 7.78 1.76
N LYS A 143 -14.04 9.03 2.02
CA LYS A 143 -15.06 9.77 1.28
C LYS A 143 -14.55 10.12 -0.13
N GLU A 144 -15.46 10.36 -1.08
CA GLU A 144 -15.06 10.69 -2.46
C GLU A 144 -14.15 11.91 -2.55
N THR A 145 -14.41 12.95 -1.75
CA THR A 145 -13.54 14.14 -1.67
C THR A 145 -12.12 13.81 -1.18
N GLN A 146 -11.99 12.88 -0.23
CA GLN A 146 -10.71 12.39 0.27
C GLN A 146 -9.99 11.56 -0.77
N LYS A 147 -10.70 10.70 -1.50
CA LYS A 147 -10.15 9.88 -2.59
C LYS A 147 -9.57 10.77 -3.69
N ALA A 148 -10.33 11.77 -4.14
CA ALA A 148 -9.87 12.72 -5.15
C ALA A 148 -8.64 13.51 -4.67
N PHE A 149 -8.65 13.97 -3.41
CA PHE A 149 -7.54 14.68 -2.81
C PHE A 149 -6.26 13.83 -2.76
N LEU A 150 -6.36 12.58 -2.31
CA LEU A 150 -5.24 11.64 -2.28
C LEU A 150 -4.66 11.40 -3.67
N ASN A 151 -5.52 11.13 -4.66
CA ASN A 151 -5.08 10.92 -6.04
C ASN A 151 -4.29 12.11 -6.60
N ASN A 152 -4.83 13.32 -6.43
CA ASN A 152 -4.23 14.55 -6.97
C ASN A 152 -2.91 14.93 -6.29
N ASN A 153 -2.68 14.51 -5.05
CA ASN A 153 -1.50 14.87 -4.25
C ASN A 153 -0.51 13.73 -4.05
N THR A 154 -0.73 12.55 -4.66
CA THR A 154 0.13 11.36 -4.48
C THR A 154 1.59 11.65 -4.84
N ASP A 155 1.87 12.37 -5.93
CA ASP A 155 3.25 12.66 -6.35
C ASP A 155 4.00 13.56 -5.36
N VAL A 156 3.29 14.51 -4.76
CA VAL A 156 3.85 15.39 -3.72
C VAL A 156 4.12 14.58 -2.46
N ALA A 157 3.19 13.71 -2.06
CA ALA A 157 3.35 12.84 -0.89
C ALA A 157 4.54 11.88 -1.06
N VAL A 158 4.72 11.28 -2.24
CA VAL A 158 5.89 10.44 -2.57
C VAL A 158 7.19 11.23 -2.38
N LYS A 159 7.29 12.44 -2.95
CA LYS A 159 8.47 13.29 -2.81
C LYS A 159 8.78 13.64 -1.36
N ARG A 160 7.76 13.92 -0.54
CA ARG A 160 7.90 14.22 0.88
C ARG A 160 8.32 12.99 1.68
N ALA A 161 7.70 11.84 1.45
CA ALA A 161 8.04 10.59 2.12
C ALA A 161 9.49 10.16 1.88
N LYS A 162 10.00 10.31 0.64
CA LYS A 162 11.39 9.97 0.28
C LYS A 162 12.46 10.83 0.97
N ARG A 163 12.10 11.98 1.51
CA ARG A 163 13.01 12.86 2.26
C ARG A 163 13.13 12.47 3.73
N LEU A 164 12.24 11.59 4.22
CA LEU A 164 12.24 11.12 5.60
C LEU A 164 13.20 9.92 5.76
N CYS A 165 13.82 9.83 6.93
CA CYS A 165 14.65 8.68 7.29
C CYS A 165 13.77 7.48 7.55
N GLU A 166 13.96 6.42 6.78
CA GLU A 166 13.19 5.18 6.91
C GLU A 166 13.29 4.61 8.34
N PHE A 167 12.17 4.13 8.85
CA PHE A 167 11.99 3.60 10.22
C PHE A 167 12.11 4.63 11.36
N GLN A 168 12.54 5.85 11.12
CA GLN A 168 12.52 6.91 12.12
C GLN A 168 11.16 7.60 12.18
N ASN A 169 10.84 8.24 13.31
CA ASN A 169 9.61 9.02 13.44
C ASN A 169 9.89 10.49 13.04
N PRO A 170 9.21 11.04 12.04
CA PRO A 170 8.18 10.39 11.20
C PRO A 170 8.77 9.70 9.97
N SER A 171 8.13 8.62 9.51
CA SER A 171 8.45 8.00 8.21
C SER A 171 7.30 7.17 7.67
N THR A 172 7.34 6.85 6.37
CA THR A 172 6.45 5.85 5.75
C THR A 172 7.10 5.24 4.52
N GLY A 173 6.95 3.92 4.36
CA GLY A 173 7.43 3.17 3.20
C GLY A 173 6.41 3.05 2.06
N ILE A 174 5.21 3.61 2.18
CA ILE A 174 4.10 3.43 1.21
C ILE A 174 4.48 3.94 -0.19
N TYR A 175 5.34 4.96 -0.28
CA TYR A 175 5.83 5.47 -1.56
C TYR A 175 6.47 4.39 -2.43
N LYS A 176 7.10 3.34 -1.85
CA LYS A 176 7.72 2.23 -2.59
C LYS A 176 6.70 1.46 -3.41
N LEU A 177 5.51 1.21 -2.84
CA LEU A 177 4.40 0.58 -3.55
C LEU A 177 3.92 1.46 -4.70
N ILE A 178 3.74 2.76 -4.46
CA ILE A 178 3.30 3.71 -5.50
C ILE A 178 4.29 3.75 -6.66
N GLU A 179 5.59 3.87 -6.39
CA GLU A 179 6.63 3.88 -7.44
C GLU A 179 6.63 2.57 -8.23
N MET A 180 6.49 1.43 -7.55
CA MET A 180 6.38 0.14 -8.24
C MET A 180 5.16 0.09 -9.16
N LEU A 181 3.97 0.51 -8.68
CA LEU A 181 2.75 0.51 -9.48
C LEU A 181 2.87 1.42 -10.70
N LYS A 182 3.45 2.62 -10.56
CA LYS A 182 3.74 3.52 -11.69
C LYS A 182 4.70 2.91 -12.70
N ASN A 183 5.77 2.28 -12.25
CA ASN A 183 6.73 1.61 -13.13
C ASN A 183 6.10 0.44 -13.90
N LEU A 184 5.14 -0.26 -13.28
CA LEU A 184 4.41 -1.34 -13.93
C LEU A 184 3.42 -0.82 -14.98
N GLU A 185 2.85 0.37 -14.76
CA GLU A 185 1.95 1.03 -15.69
C GLU A 185 2.70 1.68 -16.86
N GLY A 186 3.85 2.32 -16.61
CA GLY A 186 4.68 2.98 -17.63
C GLY A 186 5.23 2.02 -18.68
N LYS A 187 5.64 0.82 -18.29
CA LYS A 187 6.07 -0.26 -19.21
C LYS A 187 4.99 -0.78 -20.18
N ARG A 188 3.79 -0.27 -20.08
CA ARG A 188 2.65 -0.59 -20.97
C ARG A 188 2.55 0.35 -22.16
N LYS A 189 3.17 1.54 -22.07
CA LYS A 189 3.08 2.59 -23.09
C LYS A 189 4.21 2.53 -24.14
N GLU A 190 5.18 1.66 -23.90
CA GLU A 190 6.24 1.26 -24.83
C GLU A 190 5.85 -0.07 -25.54
#